data_0ee2cc414df65fc270bd2cc48707a6c4
#
_entry.id   0ee2cc414df65fc270bd2cc48707a6c4
#
_cell.length_a   1.000
_cell.length_b   1.000
_cell.length_c   1.000
_cell.angle_alpha   90.00
_cell.angle_beta   90.00
_cell.angle_gamma   90.00
#
_symmetry.space_group_name_H-M   'P 1'
#
loop_
_entity.id
_entity.type
_entity.pdbx_description
1 polymer ?
#
loop_
_entity_poly.entity_id
_entity_poly.type
_entity_poly.pdbx_seq_one_letter_code
_entity_poly.pdbx_strand_id
1 'polypeptide(L)' 'MNRIGIDLGGTKIEGILTDENYKLITRKRIPTNQEEGYNSILESIKNLILKLVVSGVFD' A
#
# COMPACT_ATOMS: atom_id res chain seq x y z
N MET A 1 -13.08 3.23 -11.62
CA MET A 1 -12.39 2.21 -10.79
C MET A 1 -11.14 2.82 -10.18
N ASN A 2 -10.95 2.65 -8.89
CA ASN A 2 -9.76 3.17 -8.20
C ASN A 2 -8.52 2.35 -8.56
N ARG A 3 -7.35 2.96 -8.43
CA ARG A 3 -6.07 2.35 -8.78
C ARG A 3 -5.17 2.33 -7.54
N ILE A 4 -4.41 1.26 -7.38
CA ILE A 4 -3.46 1.11 -6.28
C ILE A 4 -2.06 1.00 -6.87
N GLY A 5 -1.12 1.80 -6.34
CA GLY A 5 0.28 1.70 -6.67
C GLY A 5 1.08 1.36 -5.43
N ILE A 6 2.05 0.46 -5.57
CA ILE A 6 2.92 0.04 -4.47
C ILE A 6 4.36 0.30 -4.85
N ASP A 7 5.09 0.99 -3.99
CA ASP A 7 6.52 1.21 -4.13
C ASP A 7 7.24 0.47 -3.00
N LEU A 8 7.99 -0.58 -3.38
CA LEU A 8 8.72 -1.40 -2.42
C LEU A 8 10.16 -0.92 -2.31
N GLY A 9 10.47 -0.27 -1.20
CA GLY A 9 11.83 0.17 -0.90
C GLY A 9 12.52 -0.72 0.13
N GLY A 10 13.82 -0.49 0.33
CA GLY A 10 14.60 -1.26 1.28
C GLY A 10 14.21 -1.05 2.74
N THR A 11 13.75 0.13 3.09
CA THR A 11 13.38 0.48 4.47
C THR A 11 11.89 0.67 4.68
N LYS A 12 11.15 1.01 3.63
CA LYS A 12 9.72 1.27 3.74
C LYS A 12 8.99 0.83 2.49
N ILE A 13 7.72 0.53 2.66
CA ILE A 13 6.79 0.24 1.57
C ILE A 13 5.77 1.36 1.57
N GLU A 14 5.56 1.99 0.42
CA GLU A 14 4.56 3.03 0.26
C GLU A 14 3.47 2.57 -0.68
N GLY A 15 2.22 2.78 -0.27
CA GLY A 15 1.07 2.48 -1.11
C GLY A 15 0.25 3.73 -1.33
N ILE A 16 -0.26 3.91 -2.55
CA ILE A 16 -1.17 5.00 -2.88
C ILE A 16 -2.46 4.43 -3.44
N LEU A 17 -3.54 5.13 -3.16
CA LEU A 17 -4.84 4.88 -3.78
C LEU A 17 -5.23 6.13 -4.54
N THR A 18 -5.55 5.96 -5.82
CA THR A 18 -6.01 7.07 -6.67
C THR A 18 -7.34 6.70 -7.30
N ASP A 19 -8.06 7.71 -7.79
CA ASP A 19 -9.23 7.48 -8.61
C ASP A 19 -8.81 7.14 -10.06
N GLU A 20 -9.78 6.95 -10.94
CA GLU A 20 -9.53 6.60 -12.34
C GLU A 20 -8.84 7.71 -13.12
N ASN A 21 -8.81 8.93 -12.61
CA ASN A 21 -8.13 10.08 -13.20
C ASN A 21 -6.78 10.34 -12.56
N TYR A 22 -6.26 9.37 -11.77
CA TYR A 22 -4.98 9.46 -11.07
C TYR A 22 -4.93 10.52 -9.98
N LYS A 23 -6.09 10.98 -9.50
CA LYS A 23 -6.14 11.90 -8.38
C LYS A 23 -5.95 11.12 -7.07
N LEU A 24 -5.04 11.59 -6.23
CA LEU A 24 -4.71 10.92 -4.98
C LEU A 24 -5.89 10.92 -4.01
N ILE A 25 -6.28 9.74 -3.54
CA ILE A 25 -7.28 9.58 -2.49
C ILE A 25 -6.59 9.45 -1.14
N THR A 26 -5.61 8.56 -1.04
CA THR A 26 -4.85 8.38 0.19
C THR A 26 -3.48 7.77 -0.08
N ARG A 27 -2.58 7.96 0.86
CA ARG A 27 -1.22 7.42 0.84
C ARG A 27 -0.90 6.83 2.20
N LYS A 28 -0.29 5.65 2.23
CA LYS A 28 0.10 5.00 3.47
C LYS A 28 1.51 4.46 3.33
N ARG A 29 2.25 4.49 4.44
CA ARG A 29 3.61 3.96 4.53
C ARG A 29 3.71 2.98 5.67
N ILE A 30 4.47 1.92 5.46
CA ILE A 30 4.78 0.94 6.50
C ILE A 30 6.27 0.58 6.40
N PRO A 31 6.91 0.13 7.49
CA PRO A 31 8.29 -0.34 7.41
C PRO A 31 8.37 -1.65 6.63
N THR A 32 9.46 -1.83 5.88
CA THR A 32 9.67 -3.07 5.12
C THR A 32 10.03 -4.24 6.02
N ASN A 33 10.88 -3.98 7.05
CA ASN A 33 11.34 -5.02 7.99
C ASN A 33 11.97 -6.21 7.25
N GLN A 34 12.96 -5.93 6.41
CA GLN A 34 13.62 -6.95 5.58
C GLN A 34 14.15 -8.14 6.37
N GLU A 35 14.60 -7.90 7.60
CA GLU A 35 15.13 -8.94 8.48
C GLU A 35 14.10 -10.00 8.87
N GLU A 36 12.82 -9.71 8.69
CA GLU A 36 11.75 -10.68 9.01
C GLU A 36 11.45 -11.64 7.87
N GLY A 37 12.11 -11.46 6.71
CA GLY A 37 12.03 -12.39 5.60
C GLY A 37 10.95 -12.08 4.58
N TYR A 38 11.00 -12.86 3.50
CA TYR A 38 10.17 -12.63 2.32
C TYR A 38 8.67 -12.76 2.59
N ASN A 39 8.27 -13.79 3.32
CA ASN A 39 6.85 -14.02 3.59
C ASN A 39 6.25 -12.90 4.45
N SER A 40 7.03 -12.35 5.38
CA SER A 40 6.60 -11.22 6.19
C SER A 40 6.40 -9.98 5.34
N ILE A 41 7.27 -9.74 4.36
CA ILE A 41 7.14 -8.62 3.42
C ILE A 41 5.86 -8.76 2.60
N LEU A 42 5.58 -9.96 2.08
CA LEU A 42 4.35 -10.21 1.31
C LEU A 42 3.10 -9.97 2.15
N GLU A 43 3.11 -10.41 3.40
CA GLU A 43 1.98 -10.21 4.30
C GLU A 43 1.78 -8.72 4.59
N SER A 44 2.86 -7.97 4.76
CA SER A 44 2.80 -6.52 4.97
C SER A 44 2.19 -5.81 3.77
N ILE A 45 2.58 -6.20 2.56
CA ILE A 45 2.02 -5.63 1.32
C ILE A 45 0.53 -5.93 1.23
N LYS A 46 0.14 -7.16 1.52
CA LYS A 46 -1.27 -7.57 1.51
C LYS A 46 -2.09 -6.72 2.48
N ASN A 47 -1.60 -6.53 3.70
CA ASN A 47 -2.29 -5.72 4.69
C ASN A 47 -2.39 -4.26 4.26
N LEU A 48 -1.34 -3.73 3.63
CA LEU A 48 -1.34 -2.37 3.12
C LEU A 48 -2.40 -2.19 2.03
N ILE A 49 -2.50 -3.14 1.10
CA ILE A 49 -3.50 -3.12 0.04
C ILE A 49 -4.91 -3.11 0.63
N LEU A 50 -5.16 -3.96 1.63
CA LEU A 50 -6.48 -4.01 2.28
C LEU A 50 -6.84 -2.68 2.93
N LYS A 51 -5.90 -2.02 3.58
CA LYS A 51 -6.12 -0.70 4.18
C LYS A 51 -6.45 0.35 3.13
N LEU A 52 -5.77 0.30 1.99
CA LEU A 52 -6.03 1.23 0.90
C LEU A 52 -7.42 1.01 0.30
N VAL A 53 -7.81 -0.24 0.11
CA VAL A 53 -9.14 -0.58 -0.43
C VAL A 53 -10.24 -0.07 0.52
N VAL A 54 -10.08 -0.29 1.81
CA VAL A 54 -11.05 0.17 2.81
C VAL A 54 -11.15 1.69 2.80
N SER A 55 -10.04 2.40 2.69
CA SER A 55 -10.05 3.87 2.58
C SER A 55 -10.85 4.33 1.36
N GLY A 56 -10.73 3.64 0.23
CA GLY A 56 -11.48 3.97 -0.98
C GLY A 56 -12.97 3.74 -0.85
N VAL A 57 -13.38 2.80 -0.01
CA VAL A 57 -14.80 2.51 0.22
C VAL A 57 -15.46 3.62 1.03
N PHE A 58 -14.73 4.21 1.98
CA PHE A 58 -15.29 5.20 2.91
C PHE A 58 -15.02 6.64 2.48
N ASP A 59 -14.24 6.84 1.46
CA ASP A 59 -14.04 8.15 0.86
C ASP A 59 -14.98 8.32 -0.35
#